data_50760e902db67070ee9fb64e7336e3e5
#
_entry.id   50760e902db67070ee9fb64e7336e3e5
#
_cell.length_a   1.000
_cell.length_b   1.000
_cell.length_c   1.000
_cell.angle_alpha   90.00
_cell.angle_beta   90.00
_cell.angle_gamma   90.00
#
_symmetry.space_group_name_H-M   'P 1'
#
loop_
_entity.id
_entity.type
_entity.pdbx_description
1 polymer ?
#
loop_
_entity_poly.entity_id
_entity_poly.type
_entity_poly.pdbx_seq_one_letter_code
_entity_poly.pdbx_strand_id
1 'polypeptide(L)'
;FSAINHDLGKMGDEDNESYIPQTDQWRKDKLGEDYMHNKKIPFAAVPDRGLYLLQSHGVKYSFNEMLAIQTHDGLYDSANEKYLKTFMPETKPRTSLPYILHQADMMAARIEFEREWLPKLSKNSVEEPKKAFTLTNNNNKSTKSKALNKIKSPGLKNMLDSL
;
A
#
# COMPACT_ATOMS: atom_id res chain seq x y z
N PHE A 1 12.59 3.80 22.29
CA PHE A 1 11.69 2.68 22.54
C PHE A 1 10.68 2.53 21.40
N SER A 2 9.79 3.50 21.18
CA SER A 2 8.69 3.40 20.19
C SER A 2 9.17 3.12 18.78
N ALA A 3 10.27 3.76 18.34
CA ALA A 3 10.82 3.54 17.01
C ALA A 3 11.32 2.11 16.74
N ILE A 4 11.75 1.39 17.79
CA ILE A 4 12.18 -0.01 17.65
C ILE A 4 10.98 -0.96 17.65
N ASN A 5 9.90 -0.60 18.36
CA ASN A 5 8.80 -1.51 18.65
C ASN A 5 7.51 -1.23 17.86
N HIS A 6 7.46 -0.15 17.02
CA HIS A 6 6.21 0.21 16.33
C HIS A 6 5.70 -0.91 15.41
N ASP A 7 6.61 -1.62 14.79
CA ASP A 7 6.32 -2.71 13.84
C ASP A 7 6.49 -4.12 14.46
N LEU A 8 6.64 -4.25 15.78
CA LEU A 8 6.87 -5.53 16.44
C LEU A 8 5.79 -6.58 16.07
N GLY A 9 4.56 -6.14 15.89
CA GLY A 9 3.45 -7.02 15.48
C GLY A 9 3.61 -7.68 14.11
N LYS A 10 4.54 -7.20 13.28
CA LYS A 10 4.89 -7.86 12.00
C LYS A 10 5.68 -9.15 12.19
N MET A 11 6.29 -9.38 13.34
CA MET A 11 7.06 -10.60 13.61
C MET A 11 6.17 -11.85 13.70
N GLY A 12 4.98 -11.73 14.28
CA GLY A 12 4.08 -12.85 14.46
C GLY A 12 3.58 -12.98 15.89
N ASP A 13 3.38 -14.21 16.32
CA ASP A 13 3.13 -14.59 17.73
C ASP A 13 4.31 -15.42 18.28
N GLU A 14 4.14 -16.03 19.47
CA GLU A 14 5.21 -16.81 20.10
C GLU A 14 5.58 -18.08 19.33
N ASP A 15 4.66 -18.61 18.53
CA ASP A 15 4.81 -19.92 17.86
C ASP A 15 4.93 -19.79 16.33
N ASN A 16 4.48 -18.67 15.74
CA ASN A 16 4.34 -18.55 14.29
C ASN A 16 4.78 -17.18 13.79
N GLU A 17 5.50 -17.17 12.68
CA GLU A 17 5.85 -15.97 11.94
C GLU A 17 4.62 -15.39 11.20
N SER A 18 4.46 -14.05 11.19
CA SER A 18 3.37 -13.38 10.44
C SER A 18 3.46 -13.59 8.94
N TYR A 19 4.69 -13.68 8.43
CA TYR A 19 4.95 -13.80 7.01
C TYR A 19 5.67 -15.11 6.73
N ILE A 20 5.13 -15.90 5.83
CA ILE A 20 5.71 -17.16 5.35
C ILE A 20 6.03 -17.06 3.86
N PRO A 21 6.97 -17.84 3.32
CA PRO A 21 7.27 -17.82 1.89
C PRO A 21 6.02 -17.99 1.03
N GLN A 22 5.90 -17.16 0.00
CA GLN A 22 4.81 -17.27 -0.97
C GLN A 22 4.89 -18.62 -1.71
N THR A 23 3.77 -19.31 -1.79
CA THR A 23 3.67 -20.61 -2.47
C THR A 23 3.12 -20.51 -3.89
N ASP A 24 2.47 -19.39 -4.21
CA ASP A 24 1.91 -19.14 -5.54
C ASP A 24 2.97 -18.51 -6.46
N GLN A 25 3.42 -19.29 -7.45
CA GLN A 25 4.46 -18.86 -8.39
C GLN A 25 4.00 -17.67 -9.25
N TRP A 26 2.72 -17.63 -9.63
CA TRP A 26 2.20 -16.50 -10.40
C TRP A 26 2.29 -15.18 -9.62
N ARG A 27 1.99 -15.22 -8.31
CA ARG A 27 2.10 -14.02 -7.46
C ARG A 27 3.54 -13.56 -7.31
N LYS A 28 4.49 -14.50 -7.19
CA LYS A 28 5.92 -14.17 -7.20
C LYS A 28 6.34 -13.51 -8.50
N ASP A 29 6.00 -14.10 -9.64
CA ASP A 29 6.49 -13.64 -10.94
C ASP A 29 5.81 -12.36 -11.43
N LYS A 30 4.52 -12.19 -11.14
CA LYS A 30 3.72 -11.06 -11.64
C LYS A 30 3.58 -9.90 -10.67
N LEU A 31 3.55 -10.18 -9.38
CA LEU A 31 3.33 -9.17 -8.33
C LEU A 31 4.60 -8.90 -7.51
N GLY A 32 5.65 -9.71 -7.65
CA GLY A 32 6.86 -9.60 -6.84
C GLY A 32 6.63 -9.93 -5.36
N GLU A 33 5.60 -10.73 -5.04
CA GLU A 33 5.25 -11.10 -3.69
C GLU A 33 6.05 -12.32 -3.24
N ASP A 34 7.18 -12.13 -2.59
CA ASP A 34 8.02 -13.21 -2.07
C ASP A 34 7.44 -13.88 -0.82
N TYR A 35 6.57 -13.18 -0.09
CA TYR A 35 5.97 -13.63 1.16
C TYR A 35 4.44 -13.47 1.14
N MET A 36 3.77 -14.25 1.98
CA MET A 36 2.33 -14.19 2.22
C MET A 36 2.03 -14.21 3.71
N HIS A 37 0.87 -13.70 4.11
CA HIS A 37 0.43 -13.79 5.50
C HIS A 37 0.20 -15.24 5.93
N ASN A 38 0.69 -15.58 7.11
CA ASN A 38 0.48 -16.88 7.73
C ASN A 38 -0.96 -16.98 8.25
N LYS A 39 -1.75 -17.85 7.63
CA LYS A 39 -3.17 -18.07 8.00
C LYS A 39 -3.38 -18.72 9.37
N LYS A 40 -2.30 -19.23 10.00
CA LYS A 40 -2.38 -19.80 11.36
C LYS A 40 -2.48 -18.73 12.43
N ILE A 41 -2.03 -17.50 12.14
CA ILE A 41 -2.06 -16.40 13.08
C ILE A 41 -3.42 -15.69 12.99
N PRO A 42 -4.14 -15.50 14.12
CA PRO A 42 -5.35 -14.68 14.15
C PRO A 42 -5.06 -13.26 13.65
N PHE A 43 -5.99 -12.68 12.91
CA PHE A 43 -5.85 -11.29 12.48
C PHE A 43 -5.83 -10.35 13.69
N ALA A 44 -4.84 -9.46 13.72
CA ALA A 44 -4.79 -8.27 14.57
C ALA A 44 -4.06 -7.17 13.82
N ALA A 45 -4.38 -5.92 14.08
CA ALA A 45 -3.58 -4.80 13.57
C ALA A 45 -2.15 -4.89 14.11
N VAL A 46 -1.18 -4.43 13.32
CA VAL A 46 0.24 -4.50 13.71
C VAL A 46 0.51 -3.82 15.06
N PRO A 47 0.00 -2.60 15.32
CA PRO A 47 0.18 -1.96 16.62
C PRO A 47 -0.43 -2.75 17.76
N ASP A 48 -1.63 -3.30 17.58
CA ASP A 48 -2.34 -4.04 18.64
C ASP A 48 -1.58 -5.31 19.01
N ARG A 49 -1.11 -6.06 18.02
CA ARG A 49 -0.28 -7.25 18.25
C ARG A 49 1.05 -6.88 18.92
N GLY A 50 1.71 -5.82 18.46
CA GLY A 50 2.96 -5.36 19.04
C GLY A 50 2.82 -4.98 20.52
N LEU A 51 1.79 -4.23 20.87
CA LEU A 51 1.48 -3.86 22.26
C LEU A 51 1.14 -5.09 23.12
N TYR A 52 0.38 -6.04 22.56
CA TYR A 52 0.10 -7.31 23.24
C TYR A 52 1.38 -8.09 23.54
N LEU A 53 2.30 -8.22 22.56
CA LEU A 53 3.57 -8.91 22.75
C LEU A 53 4.44 -8.22 23.83
N LEU A 54 4.54 -6.90 23.79
CA LEU A 54 5.27 -6.15 24.82
C LEU A 54 4.69 -6.41 26.22
N GLN A 55 3.37 -6.39 26.34
CA GLN A 55 2.69 -6.63 27.60
C GLN A 55 2.87 -8.08 28.08
N SER A 56 2.73 -9.08 27.20
CA SER A 56 2.86 -10.50 27.55
C SER A 56 4.27 -10.85 28.06
N HIS A 57 5.28 -10.15 27.57
CA HIS A 57 6.67 -10.30 28.00
C HIS A 57 7.07 -9.36 29.17
N GLY A 58 6.10 -8.67 29.79
CA GLY A 58 6.35 -7.80 30.93
C GLY A 58 7.16 -6.54 30.61
N VAL A 59 7.27 -6.17 29.33
CA VAL A 59 7.98 -4.95 28.90
C VAL A 59 7.12 -3.73 29.22
N LYS A 60 7.65 -2.86 30.08
CA LYS A 60 6.96 -1.63 30.49
C LYS A 60 7.15 -0.53 29.45
N TYR A 61 6.08 0.18 29.16
CA TYR A 61 6.08 1.37 28.32
C TYR A 61 5.14 2.43 28.90
N SER A 62 5.41 3.69 28.59
CA SER A 62 4.57 4.81 29.00
C SER A 62 3.34 4.93 28.10
N PHE A 63 2.32 5.66 28.58
CA PHE A 63 1.14 5.97 27.77
C PHE A 63 1.49 6.69 26.46
N ASN A 64 2.48 7.59 26.50
CA ASN A 64 2.94 8.31 25.31
C ASN A 64 3.59 7.38 24.28
N GLU A 65 4.37 6.39 24.73
CA GLU A 65 4.98 5.38 23.86
C GLU A 65 3.93 4.46 23.25
N MET A 66 2.96 4.02 24.07
CA MET A 66 1.80 3.27 23.59
C MET A 66 1.07 4.04 22.49
N LEU A 67 0.74 5.31 22.74
CA LEU A 67 0.01 6.14 21.79
C LEU A 67 0.81 6.35 20.51
N ALA A 68 2.12 6.51 20.59
CA ALA A 68 2.98 6.64 19.43
C ALA A 68 2.97 5.36 18.58
N ILE A 69 3.12 4.19 19.21
CA ILE A 69 3.04 2.89 18.52
C ILE A 69 1.66 2.71 17.90
N GLN A 70 0.58 3.00 18.64
CA GLN A 70 -0.79 2.83 18.16
C GLN A 70 -1.10 3.67 16.92
N THR A 71 -0.48 4.84 16.79
CA THR A 71 -0.83 5.82 15.74
C THR A 71 0.29 6.06 14.72
N HIS A 72 1.33 5.20 14.69
CA HIS A 72 2.51 5.43 13.83
C HIS A 72 2.20 5.45 12.34
N ASP A 73 1.20 4.68 11.87
CA ASP A 73 0.73 4.73 10.47
C ASP A 73 0.09 6.08 10.10
N GLY A 74 -0.13 6.98 11.06
CA GLY A 74 -0.71 8.28 10.80
C GLY A 74 -2.08 8.18 10.13
N LEU A 75 -2.33 9.02 9.13
CA LEU A 75 -3.60 9.03 8.39
C LEU A 75 -3.73 7.93 7.32
N TYR A 76 -2.72 7.09 7.16
CA TYR A 76 -2.83 5.88 6.33
C TYR A 76 -3.75 4.84 6.97
N ASP A 77 -3.88 4.86 8.30
CA ASP A 77 -4.90 4.11 9.02
C ASP A 77 -6.04 5.04 9.45
N SER A 78 -7.25 4.79 8.95
CA SER A 78 -8.45 5.58 9.27
C SER A 78 -8.82 5.54 10.76
N ALA A 79 -8.42 4.51 11.50
CA ALA A 79 -8.61 4.42 12.95
C ALA A 79 -7.89 5.54 13.71
N ASN A 80 -6.85 6.13 13.12
CA ASN A 80 -6.05 7.20 13.70
C ASN A 80 -6.64 8.60 13.50
N GLU A 81 -7.66 8.75 12.64
CA GLU A 81 -8.27 10.05 12.35
C GLU A 81 -8.74 10.78 13.59
N LYS A 82 -9.33 10.07 14.53
CA LYS A 82 -9.80 10.61 15.81
C LYS A 82 -8.71 11.26 16.66
N TYR A 83 -7.44 10.87 16.49
CA TYR A 83 -6.29 11.47 17.17
C TYR A 83 -5.65 12.61 16.39
N LEU A 84 -5.64 12.52 15.07
CA LEU A 84 -4.83 13.37 14.20
C LEU A 84 -5.63 14.48 13.52
N LYS A 85 -6.93 14.24 13.23
CA LYS A 85 -7.82 15.24 12.55
C LYS A 85 -8.63 16.09 13.51
N THR A 86 -8.47 15.95 14.80
CA THR A 86 -9.24 16.72 15.78
C THR A 86 -8.77 18.18 15.86
N PHE A 87 -9.73 19.11 15.96
CA PHE A 87 -9.46 20.53 16.21
C PHE A 87 -9.56 20.89 17.70
N MET A 88 -10.17 20.02 18.51
CA MET A 88 -10.38 20.27 19.94
C MET A 88 -9.09 19.97 20.72
N PRO A 89 -8.55 20.93 21.47
CA PRO A 89 -7.27 20.73 22.21
C PRO A 89 -7.30 19.55 23.17
N GLU A 90 -8.48 19.25 23.75
CA GLU A 90 -8.68 18.20 24.76
C GLU A 90 -8.53 16.80 24.16
N THR A 91 -8.79 16.65 22.86
CA THR A 91 -8.76 15.37 22.16
C THR A 91 -7.47 15.13 21.37
N LYS A 92 -6.58 16.13 21.35
CA LYS A 92 -5.25 15.99 20.71
C LYS A 92 -4.29 15.21 21.60
N PRO A 93 -3.40 14.40 21.00
CA PRO A 93 -2.25 13.86 21.75
C PRO A 93 -1.47 14.98 22.41
N ARG A 94 -1.17 14.84 23.72
CA ARG A 94 -0.42 15.84 24.49
C ARG A 94 1.09 15.70 24.37
N THR A 95 1.55 14.86 23.45
CA THR A 95 2.96 14.60 23.16
C THR A 95 3.18 14.69 21.66
N SER A 96 4.37 15.14 21.25
CA SER A 96 4.79 15.16 19.86
C SER A 96 5.26 13.77 19.35
N LEU A 97 5.42 12.80 20.25
CA LEU A 97 6.00 11.50 19.91
C LEU A 97 5.26 10.75 18.79
N PRO A 98 3.90 10.71 18.72
CA PRO A 98 3.17 10.12 17.61
C PRO A 98 3.53 10.74 16.25
N TYR A 99 3.64 12.06 16.21
CA TYR A 99 3.96 12.78 14.98
C TYR A 99 5.39 12.56 14.54
N ILE A 100 6.33 12.58 15.50
CA ILE A 100 7.75 12.32 15.22
C ILE A 100 7.92 10.90 14.68
N LEU A 101 7.31 9.91 15.31
CA LEU A 101 7.42 8.51 14.90
C LEU A 101 6.82 8.31 13.50
N HIS A 102 5.62 8.80 13.25
CA HIS A 102 4.97 8.71 11.95
C HIS A 102 5.82 9.35 10.84
N GLN A 103 6.35 10.55 11.06
CA GLN A 103 7.18 11.23 10.06
C GLN A 103 8.50 10.51 9.81
N ALA A 104 9.12 9.98 10.87
CA ALA A 104 10.37 9.23 10.76
C ALA A 104 10.18 7.93 9.99
N ASP A 105 9.12 7.18 10.27
CA ASP A 105 8.76 5.94 9.59
C ASP A 105 8.45 6.18 8.11
N MET A 106 7.58 7.14 7.80
CA MET A 106 7.26 7.54 6.43
C MET A 106 8.51 7.96 5.65
N MET A 107 9.43 8.71 6.28
CA MET A 107 10.68 9.14 5.66
C MET A 107 11.61 7.95 5.40
N ALA A 108 11.73 7.01 6.36
CA ALA A 108 12.54 5.80 6.21
C ALA A 108 12.03 4.94 5.05
N ALA A 109 10.73 4.68 5.00
CA ALA A 109 10.09 3.94 3.91
C ALA A 109 10.31 4.62 2.54
N ARG A 110 10.25 5.96 2.48
CA ARG A 110 10.50 6.71 1.25
C ARG A 110 11.96 6.61 0.79
N ILE A 111 12.92 6.70 1.71
CA ILE A 111 14.35 6.57 1.41
C ILE A 111 14.66 5.15 0.91
N GLU A 112 14.10 4.13 1.55
CA GLU A 112 14.23 2.73 1.14
C GLU A 112 13.68 2.52 -0.27
N PHE A 113 12.48 3.05 -0.56
CA PHE A 113 11.89 2.99 -1.89
C PHE A 113 12.83 3.58 -2.95
N GLU A 114 13.38 4.76 -2.71
CA GLU A 114 14.28 5.43 -3.67
C GLU A 114 15.59 4.67 -3.89
N ARG A 115 16.15 4.10 -2.83
CA ARG A 115 17.45 3.43 -2.89
C ARG A 115 17.39 2.00 -3.40
N GLU A 116 16.34 1.27 -3.06
CA GLU A 116 16.29 -0.17 -3.27
C GLU A 116 15.27 -0.60 -4.32
N TRP A 117 14.08 0.02 -4.31
CA TRP A 117 12.97 -0.39 -5.18
C TRP A 117 12.97 0.31 -6.53
N LEU A 118 13.16 1.61 -6.56
CA LEU A 118 13.15 2.39 -7.81
C LEU A 118 14.19 1.90 -8.82
N PRO A 119 15.44 1.56 -8.45
CA PRO A 119 16.40 0.99 -9.36
C PRO A 119 16.00 -0.39 -9.92
N LYS A 120 15.30 -1.22 -9.12
CA LYS A 120 14.81 -2.54 -9.57
C LYS A 120 13.69 -2.39 -10.60
N LEU A 121 12.76 -1.45 -10.39
CA LEU A 121 11.68 -1.15 -11.33
C LEU A 121 12.22 -0.66 -12.68
N SER A 122 13.25 0.18 -12.68
CA SER A 122 13.86 0.68 -13.91
C SER A 122 14.60 -0.40 -14.71
N LYS A 123 15.21 -1.38 -14.04
CA LYS A 123 15.86 -2.52 -14.70
C LYS A 123 14.84 -3.46 -15.35
N ASN A 124 13.74 -3.73 -14.68
CA ASN A 124 12.69 -4.61 -15.21
C ASN A 124 11.91 -3.99 -16.39
N SER A 125 11.91 -2.67 -16.51
CA SER A 125 11.29 -1.98 -17.65
C SER A 125 12.13 -2.02 -18.93
N VAL A 126 13.39 -2.43 -18.86
CA VAL A 126 14.31 -2.49 -20.02
C VAL A 126 14.30 -3.88 -20.69
N GLU A 127 13.76 -4.93 -20.07
CA GLU A 127 13.81 -6.31 -20.57
C GLU A 127 12.56 -6.79 -21.34
N GLU A 128 11.53 -5.99 -21.52
CA GLU A 128 10.53 -6.36 -22.52
C GLU A 128 10.98 -5.86 -23.92
N PRO A 129 11.32 -6.78 -24.85
CA PRO A 129 11.43 -6.38 -26.24
C PRO A 129 10.05 -5.87 -26.63
N LYS A 130 9.94 -4.56 -26.85
CA LYS A 130 8.78 -3.96 -27.51
C LYS A 130 8.58 -4.78 -28.77
N LYS A 131 7.62 -5.71 -28.78
CA LYS A 131 7.08 -6.23 -30.04
C LYS A 131 6.68 -4.99 -30.80
N ALA A 132 7.47 -4.66 -31.80
CA ALA A 132 7.16 -3.59 -32.70
C ALA A 132 5.75 -3.85 -33.20
N PHE A 133 4.82 -3.00 -32.78
CA PHE A 133 3.48 -3.02 -33.31
C PHE A 133 3.64 -2.54 -34.76
N THR A 134 3.84 -3.51 -35.63
CA THR A 134 3.84 -3.26 -37.05
C THR A 134 2.42 -2.83 -37.36
N LEU A 135 2.23 -1.54 -37.55
CA LEU A 135 1.02 -0.99 -38.15
C LEU A 135 0.95 -1.58 -39.57
N THR A 136 0.39 -2.76 -39.71
CA THR A 136 -0.15 -3.19 -40.98
C THR A 136 -1.27 -2.22 -41.31
N ASN A 137 -1.01 -1.37 -42.28
CA ASN A 137 -1.98 -0.46 -42.87
C ASN A 137 -3.08 -1.31 -43.56
N ASN A 138 -3.93 -1.91 -42.74
CA ASN A 138 -5.19 -2.45 -43.22
C ASN A 138 -6.19 -1.30 -43.25
N ASN A 139 -6.44 -0.81 -44.45
CA ASN A 139 -7.52 0.08 -44.84
C ASN A 139 -8.86 -0.44 -44.31
N ASN A 140 -9.15 -0.21 -43.02
CA ASN A 140 -10.44 -0.53 -42.42
C ASN A 140 -11.40 0.67 -42.50
N LYS A 141 -11.84 1.01 -43.73
CA LYS A 141 -13.09 1.75 -43.96
C LYS A 141 -14.34 1.06 -43.36
N SER A 142 -14.22 -0.19 -42.94
CA SER A 142 -15.34 -1.04 -42.45
C SER A 142 -15.76 -0.81 -40.98
N THR A 143 -14.89 -0.28 -40.14
CA THR A 143 -15.20 -0.13 -38.70
C THR A 143 -15.94 1.17 -38.38
N LYS A 144 -15.64 2.26 -39.12
CA LYS A 144 -16.33 3.56 -38.95
C LYS A 144 -17.81 3.45 -39.37
N SER A 145 -18.07 2.76 -40.47
CA SER A 145 -19.44 2.56 -41.00
C SER A 145 -20.30 1.66 -40.10
N LYS A 146 -19.72 0.66 -39.43
CA LYS A 146 -20.45 -0.21 -38.49
C LYS A 146 -20.79 0.49 -37.16
N ALA A 147 -19.95 1.43 -36.70
CA ALA A 147 -20.21 2.23 -35.52
C ALA A 147 -21.31 3.28 -35.78
N LEU A 148 -21.28 3.96 -36.91
CA LEU A 148 -22.26 4.95 -37.33
C LEU A 148 -23.68 4.36 -37.45
N ASN A 149 -23.80 3.13 -37.93
CA ASN A 149 -25.11 2.45 -38.09
C ASN A 149 -25.77 2.04 -36.76
N LYS A 150 -25.05 2.05 -35.66
CA LYS A 150 -25.61 1.79 -34.32
C LYS A 150 -26.14 3.04 -33.62
N ILE A 151 -25.84 4.22 -34.12
CA ILE A 151 -26.26 5.50 -33.50
C ILE A 151 -27.66 5.85 -33.98
N LYS A 152 -28.64 5.82 -33.05
CA LYS A 152 -30.05 6.12 -33.31
C LYS A 152 -30.39 7.62 -33.35
N SER A 153 -29.48 8.50 -32.89
CA SER A 153 -29.70 9.96 -32.86
C SER A 153 -29.15 10.62 -34.10
N PRO A 154 -30.00 11.30 -34.92
CA PRO A 154 -29.56 11.98 -36.16
C PRO A 154 -28.54 13.09 -35.92
N GLY A 155 -28.65 13.83 -34.83
CA GLY A 155 -27.72 14.92 -34.49
C GLY A 155 -26.31 14.45 -34.16
N LEU A 156 -26.18 13.33 -33.47
CA LEU A 156 -24.88 12.74 -33.12
C LEU A 156 -24.19 12.11 -34.32
N LYS A 157 -24.98 11.62 -35.29
CA LYS A 157 -24.49 11.03 -36.53
C LYS A 157 -23.82 12.08 -37.42
N ASN A 158 -24.47 13.23 -37.56
CA ASN A 158 -23.96 14.36 -38.37
C ASN A 158 -22.67 14.96 -37.75
N MET A 159 -22.56 15.00 -36.45
CA MET A 159 -21.39 15.51 -35.75
C MET A 159 -20.16 14.60 -35.93
N LEU A 160 -20.36 13.29 -36.01
CA LEU A 160 -19.29 12.30 -36.22
C LEU A 160 -18.88 12.14 -37.68
N ASP A 161 -19.75 12.47 -38.61
CA ASP A 161 -19.41 12.48 -40.05
C ASP A 161 -18.59 13.69 -40.43
N SER A 162 -18.55 14.76 -39.60
CA SER A 162 -17.77 15.97 -39.83
C SER A 162 -16.35 15.94 -39.20
N LEU A 163 -15.99 14.85 -38.50
CA LEU A 163 -14.67 14.55 -37.92
C LEU A 163 -13.92 13.52 -38.81
#